data_ed5fe827a1eb97b36368b97bb32c20bb
#
_entry.id   ed5fe827a1eb97b36368b97bb32c20bb
#
_cell.length_a   1.000
_cell.length_b   1.000
_cell.length_c   1.000
_cell.angle_alpha   90.00
_cell.angle_beta   90.00
_cell.angle_gamma   90.00
#
_symmetry.space_group_name_H-M   'P 1'
#
loop_
_entity.id
_entity.type
_entity.pdbx_description
1 polymer ?
#
loop_
_entity_poly.entity_id
_entity_poly.type
_entity_poly.pdbx_seq_one_letter_code
_entity_poly.pdbx_strand_id
1 'polypeptide(L)'
;MEEGAVRVSDVTAMATGLATNLATISGLRTYATIPDDPNPPAAVVSLNSVNYDEAFRGGLVEYNFTVTLIVARVTERRAQERLHDYIQTGSGGVKNAIESDRTLGGSAIDASVTEMSNIASVSIGEIDYLTADFSVTVRAE
;
A
#
# COMPACT_ATOMS: atom_id res chain seq x y z
N MET A 1 -17.07 26.43 3.47
CA MET A 1 -16.59 26.18 3.17
C MET A 1 -16.08 25.98 2.82
N GLU A 2 -15.72 25.60 2.57
CA GLU A 2 -15.15 25.26 2.23
C GLU A 2 -14.68 25.00 1.74
N GLU A 3 -14.60 24.77 1.67
CA GLU A 3 -14.04 24.44 1.23
C GLU A 3 -13.49 24.35 0.64
N GLY A 4 -13.41 24.40 0.28
CA GLY A 4 -12.77 24.32 -0.36
C GLY A 4 -12.04 24.23 -0.56
N ALA A 5 -12.39 24.37 -0.79
CA ALA A 5 -11.42 24.40 -1.07
C ALA A 5 -10.12 24.35 -1.18
N VAL A 6 -9.44 24.94 -0.53
CA VAL A 6 -8.06 24.71 -0.61
C VAL A 6 -7.79 23.26 -0.54
N ARG A 7 -7.06 22.80 -1.45
CA ARG A 7 -6.79 21.42 -1.55
C ARG A 7 -5.69 21.07 -0.58
N VAL A 8 -6.05 20.75 0.63
CA VAL A 8 -5.09 20.17 1.52
C VAL A 8 -4.99 18.71 1.23
N SER A 9 -3.87 18.15 1.54
CA SER A 9 -3.64 16.73 1.38
C SER A 9 -4.61 15.95 2.23
N ASP A 10 -5.26 14.99 1.64
CA ASP A 10 -6.24 14.16 2.31
C ASP A 10 -5.68 12.75 2.42
N VAL A 11 -5.21 12.40 3.60
CA VAL A 11 -4.59 11.09 3.84
C VAL A 11 -5.58 9.96 3.54
N THR A 12 -6.84 10.15 3.89
CA THR A 12 -7.85 9.13 3.60
C THR A 12 -8.01 8.93 2.10
N ALA A 13 -8.00 10.02 1.34
CA ALA A 13 -8.10 9.92 -0.12
C ALA A 13 -6.86 9.25 -0.71
N MET A 14 -5.68 9.51 -0.14
CA MET A 14 -4.45 8.85 -0.58
C MET A 14 -4.53 7.35 -0.33
N ALA A 15 -4.97 6.96 0.87
CA ALA A 15 -5.11 5.54 1.21
C ALA A 15 -6.13 4.87 0.30
N THR A 16 -7.23 5.55 0.01
CA THR A 16 -8.24 5.03 -0.91
C THR A 16 -7.66 4.88 -2.31
N GLY A 17 -6.86 5.85 -2.76
CA GLY A 17 -6.20 5.76 -4.05
C GLY A 17 -5.24 4.61 -4.14
N LEU A 18 -4.47 4.37 -3.09
CA LEU A 18 -3.57 3.22 -3.04
C LEU A 18 -4.38 1.92 -3.12
N ALA A 19 -5.47 1.83 -2.38
CA ALA A 19 -6.33 0.66 -2.41
C ALA A 19 -6.94 0.44 -3.80
N THR A 20 -7.36 1.53 -4.44
CA THR A 20 -7.90 1.46 -5.79
C THR A 20 -6.87 0.92 -6.77
N ASN A 21 -5.62 1.41 -6.67
CA ASN A 21 -4.55 0.94 -7.53
C ASN A 21 -4.25 -0.54 -7.27
N LEU A 22 -4.24 -0.94 -6.01
CA LEU A 22 -3.99 -2.34 -5.65
C LEU A 22 -5.09 -3.25 -6.16
N ALA A 23 -6.32 -2.75 -6.23
CA ALA A 23 -7.45 -3.54 -6.69
C ALA A 23 -7.33 -3.92 -8.17
N THR A 24 -6.41 -3.31 -8.91
CA THR A 24 -6.16 -3.71 -10.28
C THR A 24 -5.48 -5.07 -10.36
N ILE A 25 -4.92 -5.56 -9.26
CA ILE A 25 -4.38 -6.91 -9.20
C ILE A 25 -5.55 -7.86 -9.00
N SER A 26 -5.72 -8.77 -9.95
CA SER A 26 -6.85 -9.69 -9.91
C SER A 26 -6.81 -10.55 -8.64
N GLY A 27 -7.93 -10.59 -7.94
CA GLY A 27 -8.07 -11.42 -6.76
C GLY A 27 -7.51 -10.84 -5.48
N LEU A 28 -6.86 -9.68 -5.54
CA LEU A 28 -6.31 -9.06 -4.34
C LEU A 28 -7.39 -8.22 -3.66
N ARG A 29 -7.56 -8.46 -2.36
CA ARG A 29 -8.49 -7.70 -1.54
C ARG A 29 -7.73 -6.67 -0.73
N THR A 30 -8.38 -5.54 -0.45
CA THR A 30 -7.74 -4.48 0.34
C THR A 30 -8.58 -4.22 1.58
N TYR A 31 -7.88 -3.91 2.68
CA TYR A 31 -8.52 -3.63 3.97
C TYR A 31 -7.88 -2.39 4.58
N ALA A 32 -8.68 -1.64 5.35
CA ALA A 32 -8.18 -0.48 6.08
C ALA A 32 -7.39 -0.90 7.33
N THR A 33 -7.76 -2.04 7.92
CA THR A 33 -7.07 -2.59 9.08
C THR A 33 -6.94 -4.09 8.87
N ILE A 34 -6.05 -4.72 9.65
CA ILE A 34 -5.88 -6.17 9.55
C ILE A 34 -7.17 -6.85 10.02
N PRO A 35 -7.82 -7.63 9.14
CA PRO A 35 -9.05 -8.31 9.53
C PRO A 35 -8.76 -9.50 10.44
N ASP A 36 -9.78 -9.88 11.22
CA ASP A 36 -9.65 -11.04 12.10
C ASP A 36 -9.51 -12.34 11.32
N ASP A 37 -10.11 -12.38 10.15
CA ASP A 37 -10.12 -13.59 9.32
C ASP A 37 -9.81 -13.17 7.87
N PRO A 38 -8.54 -12.89 7.59
CA PRO A 38 -8.19 -12.43 6.25
C PRO A 38 -8.41 -13.51 5.22
N ASN A 39 -8.77 -13.07 4.03
CA ASN A 39 -9.00 -13.95 2.90
C ASN A 39 -7.89 -13.68 1.88
N PRO A 40 -6.76 -14.37 1.99
CA PRO A 40 -5.62 -14.06 1.14
C PRO A 40 -5.89 -14.37 -0.32
N PRO A 41 -5.25 -13.67 -1.23
CA PRO A 41 -4.31 -12.58 -0.96
C PRO A 41 -5.04 -11.29 -0.58
N ALA A 42 -4.41 -10.55 0.32
CA ALA A 42 -5.01 -9.31 0.84
C ALA A 42 -3.91 -8.29 1.09
N ALA A 43 -4.29 -7.02 1.05
CA ALA A 43 -3.36 -5.94 1.33
C ALA A 43 -4.00 -4.99 2.33
N VAL A 44 -3.19 -4.54 3.28
CA VAL A 44 -3.61 -3.58 4.29
C VAL A 44 -2.79 -2.33 4.09
N VAL A 45 -3.46 -1.19 3.90
CA VAL A 45 -2.79 0.08 3.68
C VAL A 45 -2.81 0.86 4.99
N SER A 46 -1.63 1.25 5.48
CA SER A 46 -1.54 2.02 6.71
C SER A 46 -0.53 3.14 6.56
N LEU A 47 -0.80 4.26 7.22
CA LEU A 47 0.13 5.37 7.24
C LEU A 47 1.17 5.10 8.32
N ASN A 48 2.43 5.21 7.96
CA ASN A 48 3.53 4.93 8.85
C ASN A 48 4.11 6.20 9.45
N SER A 49 4.34 7.22 8.62
CA SER A 49 4.92 8.48 9.10
C SER A 49 4.63 9.58 8.09
N VAL A 50 4.79 10.80 8.54
CA VAL A 50 4.62 11.98 7.71
C VAL A 50 5.84 12.89 7.94
N ASN A 51 6.49 13.28 6.86
CA ASN A 51 7.59 14.23 6.92
C ASN A 51 7.12 15.55 6.35
N TYR A 52 7.05 16.53 7.21
CA TYR A 52 6.61 17.86 6.82
C TYR A 52 7.77 18.64 6.25
N ASP A 53 7.47 19.63 5.44
CA ASP A 53 8.48 20.53 4.89
C ASP A 53 9.54 19.77 4.08
N GLU A 54 9.08 18.80 3.34
CA GLU A 54 9.99 17.99 2.51
C GLU A 54 10.69 18.86 1.47
N ALA A 55 9.97 19.83 0.90
CA ALA A 55 10.55 20.71 -0.09
C ALA A 55 11.09 21.96 0.60
N PHE A 56 12.12 22.51 0.01
CA PHE A 56 12.64 23.79 0.44
C PHE A 56 11.50 24.80 0.37
N ARG A 57 11.29 25.56 1.42
CA ARG A 57 10.21 26.54 1.58
C ARG A 57 8.88 25.91 1.98
N GLY A 58 8.88 24.62 2.31
CA GLY A 58 7.65 23.95 2.67
C GLY A 58 6.76 23.70 1.46
N GLY A 59 5.51 23.46 1.66
CA GLY A 59 4.57 23.26 0.58
C GLY A 59 4.51 21.85 0.03
N LEU A 60 5.47 21.02 0.37
CA LEU A 60 5.49 19.61 -0.05
C LEU A 60 5.62 18.75 1.18
N VAL A 61 4.77 17.75 1.27
CA VAL A 61 4.73 16.84 2.42
C VAL A 61 4.92 15.44 1.92
N GLU A 62 5.75 14.69 2.60
CA GLU A 62 6.00 13.30 2.27
C GLU A 62 5.24 12.42 3.24
N TYR A 63 4.39 11.56 2.69
CA TYR A 63 3.61 10.61 3.46
C TYR A 63 4.16 9.22 3.20
N ASN A 64 4.55 8.53 4.25
CA ASN A 64 5.11 7.19 4.13
C ASN A 64 4.07 6.17 4.55
N PHE A 65 3.57 5.43 3.59
CA PHE A 65 2.59 4.38 3.82
C PHE A 65 3.28 3.03 3.81
N THR A 66 2.71 2.10 4.53
CA THR A 66 3.12 0.71 4.46
C THR A 66 1.94 -0.09 3.93
N VAL A 67 2.18 -0.86 2.88
CA VAL A 67 1.20 -1.81 2.38
C VAL A 67 1.66 -3.18 2.85
N THR A 68 0.91 -3.76 3.78
CA THR A 68 1.21 -5.10 4.27
C THR A 68 0.45 -6.08 3.41
N LEU A 69 1.19 -6.91 2.71
CA LEU A 69 0.61 -7.92 1.83
C LEU A 69 0.51 -9.23 2.60
N ILE A 70 -0.69 -9.77 2.70
CA ILE A 70 -0.94 -11.10 3.26
C ILE A 70 -1.07 -12.02 2.06
N VAL A 71 -0.03 -12.79 1.80
CA VAL A 71 0.08 -13.53 0.55
C VAL A 71 -0.78 -14.78 0.57
N ALA A 72 -0.60 -15.59 1.62
CA ALA A 72 -1.24 -16.90 1.72
C ALA A 72 -0.93 -17.46 3.09
N ARG A 73 -1.61 -18.55 3.46
CA ARG A 73 -1.22 -19.30 4.65
C ARG A 73 0.16 -19.89 4.42
N VAL A 74 0.99 -19.91 5.47
CA VAL A 74 2.35 -20.44 5.32
C VAL A 74 2.33 -21.93 4.94
N THR A 75 1.24 -22.64 5.24
CA THR A 75 1.11 -24.05 4.90
C THR A 75 0.82 -24.27 3.43
N GLU A 76 0.47 -23.22 2.68
CA GLU A 76 0.23 -23.40 1.24
C GLU A 76 1.55 -23.64 0.53
N ARG A 77 1.54 -24.68 -0.30
CA ARG A 77 2.74 -25.10 -1.00
C ARG A 77 3.34 -24.00 -1.87
N ARG A 78 2.49 -23.15 -2.45
CA ARG A 78 2.92 -22.15 -3.41
C ARG A 78 3.00 -20.74 -2.84
N ALA A 79 3.02 -20.63 -1.49
CA ALA A 79 3.02 -19.31 -0.85
C ALA A 79 4.22 -18.47 -1.31
N GLN A 80 5.41 -19.07 -1.34
CA GLN A 80 6.61 -18.35 -1.76
C GLN A 80 6.54 -17.92 -3.22
N GLU A 81 6.02 -18.76 -4.09
CA GLU A 81 5.88 -18.42 -5.49
C GLU A 81 4.90 -17.26 -5.67
N ARG A 82 3.83 -17.27 -4.90
CA ARG A 82 2.88 -16.16 -4.96
C ARG A 82 3.51 -14.87 -4.50
N LEU A 83 4.34 -14.94 -3.44
CA LEU A 83 5.06 -13.76 -3.00
C LEU A 83 5.94 -13.21 -4.11
N HIS A 84 6.67 -14.09 -4.80
CA HIS A 84 7.53 -13.66 -5.90
C HIS A 84 6.73 -12.96 -6.99
N ASP A 85 5.52 -13.43 -7.27
CA ASP A 85 4.67 -12.80 -8.28
C ASP A 85 4.32 -11.36 -7.89
N TYR A 86 4.12 -11.12 -6.60
CA TYR A 86 3.74 -9.78 -6.14
C TYR A 86 4.92 -8.83 -6.05
N ILE A 87 6.14 -9.31 -5.92
CA ILE A 87 7.30 -8.43 -5.79
C ILE A 87 7.96 -8.10 -7.12
N GLN A 88 7.57 -8.75 -8.21
CA GLN A 88 8.12 -8.42 -9.51
C GLN A 88 7.69 -7.02 -9.93
N THR A 89 8.44 -6.41 -10.84
CA THR A 89 8.17 -5.03 -11.23
C THR A 89 7.21 -4.91 -12.41
N GLY A 90 6.84 -6.02 -13.01
CA GLY A 90 5.94 -6.01 -14.15
C GLY A 90 4.48 -6.16 -13.77
N SER A 91 3.68 -6.48 -14.75
CA SER A 91 2.25 -6.68 -14.58
C SER A 91 1.97 -7.73 -13.51
N GLY A 92 1.03 -7.45 -12.63
CA GLY A 92 0.68 -8.34 -11.53
C GLY A 92 1.45 -8.05 -10.25
N GLY A 93 2.50 -7.24 -10.32
CA GLY A 93 3.28 -6.88 -9.13
C GLY A 93 2.67 -5.70 -8.39
N VAL A 94 2.95 -5.63 -7.09
CA VAL A 94 2.42 -4.56 -6.24
C VAL A 94 2.98 -3.20 -6.67
N LYS A 95 4.27 -3.13 -6.95
CA LYS A 95 4.87 -1.87 -7.39
C LYS A 95 4.21 -1.37 -8.67
N ASN A 96 4.03 -2.23 -9.64
CA ASN A 96 3.40 -1.86 -10.90
C ASN A 96 1.98 -1.37 -10.68
N ALA A 97 1.23 -2.05 -9.82
CA ALA A 97 -0.15 -1.68 -9.54
C ALA A 97 -0.25 -0.32 -8.88
N ILE A 98 0.56 -0.09 -7.85
CA ILE A 98 0.53 1.18 -7.12
C ILE A 98 0.95 2.33 -8.02
N GLU A 99 1.97 2.12 -8.85
CA GLU A 99 2.47 3.18 -9.72
C GLU A 99 1.70 3.32 -11.01
N SER A 100 0.63 2.53 -11.19
CA SER A 100 -0.20 2.66 -12.39
C SER A 100 -0.94 3.99 -12.42
N ASP A 101 -1.19 4.58 -11.25
CA ASP A 101 -1.71 5.94 -11.15
C ASP A 101 -0.98 6.61 -9.99
N ARG A 102 0.11 7.27 -10.31
CA ARG A 102 1.00 7.84 -9.30
C ARG A 102 0.39 9.07 -8.62
N THR A 103 -0.69 9.60 -9.14
CA THR A 103 -1.38 10.73 -8.51
C THR A 103 -2.48 10.27 -7.56
N LEU A 104 -2.72 8.98 -7.46
CA LEU A 104 -3.73 8.40 -6.58
C LEU A 104 -5.10 9.06 -6.79
N GLY A 105 -5.50 9.19 -8.05
CA GLY A 105 -6.77 9.81 -8.39
C GLY A 105 -6.79 11.31 -8.23
N GLY A 106 -5.63 11.94 -8.16
CA GLY A 106 -5.51 13.39 -8.02
C GLY A 106 -5.26 13.83 -6.60
N SER A 107 -5.15 12.91 -5.64
CA SER A 107 -4.92 13.29 -4.24
C SER A 107 -3.44 13.45 -3.91
N ALA A 108 -2.56 13.16 -4.85
CA ALA A 108 -1.12 13.25 -4.63
C ALA A 108 -0.42 13.80 -5.87
N ILE A 109 0.78 14.33 -5.67
CA ILE A 109 1.64 14.73 -6.77
C ILE A 109 2.32 13.49 -7.34
N ASP A 110 2.78 12.62 -6.47
CA ASP A 110 3.49 11.41 -6.89
C ASP A 110 3.43 10.36 -5.79
N ALA A 111 3.40 9.12 -6.21
CA ALA A 111 3.48 7.97 -5.31
C ALA A 111 4.41 6.94 -5.92
N SER A 112 5.28 6.37 -5.09
CA SER A 112 6.22 5.36 -5.55
C SER A 112 6.45 4.31 -4.48
N VAL A 113 6.69 3.09 -4.92
CA VAL A 113 7.08 2.00 -4.03
C VAL A 113 8.59 1.95 -3.99
N THR A 114 9.15 2.18 -2.83
CA THR A 114 10.60 2.33 -2.70
C THR A 114 11.30 1.06 -2.21
N GLU A 115 10.57 0.22 -1.49
CA GLU A 115 11.21 -0.95 -0.88
C GLU A 115 10.15 -2.00 -0.55
N MET A 116 10.54 -3.26 -0.61
CA MET A 116 9.77 -4.34 -0.04
C MET A 116 10.66 -5.02 0.99
N SER A 117 10.13 -5.25 2.18
CA SER A 117 10.93 -5.77 3.26
C SER A 117 10.05 -6.58 4.21
N ASN A 118 10.66 -7.09 5.25
CA ASN A 118 9.95 -7.68 6.38
C ASN A 118 9.11 -8.89 5.96
N ILE A 119 9.70 -9.75 5.15
CA ILE A 119 9.03 -11.00 4.80
C ILE A 119 8.97 -11.85 6.06
N ALA A 120 7.76 -12.21 6.47
CA ALA A 120 7.58 -12.84 7.77
C ALA A 120 6.38 -13.77 7.78
N SER A 121 6.31 -14.57 8.83
CA SER A 121 5.13 -15.37 9.14
C SER A 121 4.44 -14.67 10.31
N VAL A 122 3.18 -14.31 10.11
CA VAL A 122 2.42 -13.56 11.11
C VAL A 122 1.17 -14.35 11.44
N SER A 123 0.91 -14.51 12.74
CA SER A 123 -0.29 -15.20 13.21
C SER A 123 -1.46 -14.22 13.28
N ILE A 124 -2.54 -14.55 12.60
CA ILE A 124 -3.78 -13.79 12.69
C ILE A 124 -4.85 -14.80 13.09
N GLY A 125 -5.39 -14.61 14.29
CA GLY A 125 -6.21 -15.67 14.87
C GLY A 125 -5.33 -16.86 15.20
N GLU A 126 -5.69 -18.02 14.70
CA GLU A 126 -4.91 -19.22 14.94
C GLU A 126 -4.20 -19.72 13.68
N ILE A 127 -4.10 -18.87 12.68
CA ILE A 127 -3.52 -19.24 11.40
C ILE A 127 -2.32 -18.37 11.11
N ASP A 128 -1.23 -18.99 10.66
CA ASP A 128 -0.03 -18.27 10.28
C ASP A 128 -0.05 -17.96 8.79
N TYR A 129 0.24 -16.70 8.46
CA TYR A 129 0.24 -16.23 7.09
C TYR A 129 1.61 -15.71 6.69
N LEU A 130 1.95 -15.89 5.43
CA LEU A 130 3.15 -15.29 4.86
C LEU A 130 2.82 -13.85 4.51
N THR A 131 3.61 -12.91 5.03
CA THR A 131 3.37 -11.49 4.81
C THR A 131 4.64 -10.79 4.34
N ALA A 132 4.46 -9.64 3.72
CA ALA A 132 5.56 -8.77 3.32
C ALA A 132 5.06 -7.33 3.34
N ASP A 133 5.98 -6.40 3.62
CA ASP A 133 5.65 -4.98 3.69
C ASP A 133 6.26 -4.26 2.51
N PHE A 134 5.45 -3.40 1.88
CA PHE A 134 5.91 -2.54 0.81
C PHE A 134 5.88 -1.11 1.32
N SER A 135 7.02 -0.43 1.20
CA SER A 135 7.13 0.97 1.61
C SER A 135 6.74 1.86 0.44
N VAL A 136 5.75 2.70 0.66
CA VAL A 136 5.23 3.59 -0.38
C VAL A 136 5.44 5.02 0.08
N THR A 137 6.08 5.81 -0.75
CA THR A 137 6.27 7.23 -0.49
C THR A 137 5.32 8.01 -1.37
N VAL A 138 4.48 8.83 -0.73
CA VAL A 138 3.51 9.67 -1.41
C VAL A 138 3.89 11.12 -1.13
N ARG A 139 3.99 11.92 -2.18
CA ARG A 139 4.26 13.35 -2.03
C ARG A 139 3.06 14.14 -2.46
N ALA A 140 2.68 15.11 -1.63
CA ALA A 140 1.52 15.95 -1.88
C ALA A 140 1.71 17.29 -1.20
N GLU A 141 0.90 18.25 -1.58
CA GLU A 141 0.93 19.56 -0.95
C GLU A 141 0.07 19.63 0.29
#